data_5119a3d24539a6cdea57cdf699b0311a
#
_entry.id   5119a3d24539a6cdea57cdf699b0311a
#
_cell.length_a   1.000
_cell.length_b   1.000
_cell.length_c   1.000
_cell.angle_alpha   90.00
_cell.angle_beta   90.00
_cell.angle_gamma   90.00
#
_symmetry.space_group_name_H-M   'P 1'
#
loop_
_entity.id
_entity.type
_entity.pdbx_description
1 polymer ?
#
loop_
_entity_poly.entity_id
_entity_poly.type
_entity_poly.pdbx_seq_one_letter_code
_entity_poly.pdbx_strand_id
1 'polypeptide(L)'
;MKMTSRKLSDILKQRLQHENRSFLFDREKDTLRVEDQTTKKGITLDLPPIIAKWELKKDEAIDEIVYYVSEAMTAMEGKAQEMTGKETRIYPVIRSTSFPDKSSEDIPLIYDDHTAETRIYYALDLGKTYRLIDQRMLEKENWTKERIRETAAFNLRSLPTVVKEDTVAGNYFYFFRANDGYDASRILNEAILNEYKQHAEGELAISVPHQDVLILADIRNESGYDILGQMSMSFFAGGPVPITALSFLYNEGKLEPVFILAKSRPKKD
;
A
#
# COMPACT_ATOMS: atom_id res chain seq x y z
N MET A 1 7.98 18.86 23.81
CA MET A 1 6.67 19.05 24.49
C MET A 1 6.05 17.65 24.64
N LYS A 2 5.61 17.27 25.83
CA LYS A 2 5.08 15.92 26.07
C LYS A 2 3.65 15.79 25.48
N MET A 3 3.40 14.70 24.74
CA MET A 3 2.05 14.38 24.24
C MET A 3 1.19 13.88 25.42
N THR A 4 -0.07 14.33 25.48
CA THR A 4 -1.05 13.86 26.45
C THR A 4 -2.28 13.35 25.71
N SER A 5 -3.09 12.47 26.32
CA SER A 5 -4.32 11.93 25.72
C SER A 5 -5.25 13.04 25.24
N ARG A 6 -5.39 14.12 26.02
CA ARG A 6 -6.20 15.27 25.61
C ARG A 6 -5.68 15.97 24.35
N LYS A 7 -4.36 16.24 24.29
CA LYS A 7 -3.75 16.87 23.10
C LYS A 7 -3.86 15.97 21.87
N LEU A 8 -3.56 14.67 22.03
CA LEU A 8 -3.72 13.72 20.94
C LEU A 8 -5.17 13.66 20.46
N SER A 9 -6.14 13.61 21.38
CA SER A 9 -7.55 13.66 21.06
C SER A 9 -7.92 14.91 20.25
N ASP A 10 -7.42 16.08 20.63
CA ASP A 10 -7.71 17.34 19.93
C ASP A 10 -7.11 17.33 18.50
N ILE A 11 -5.89 16.83 18.34
CA ILE A 11 -5.26 16.65 17.02
C ILE A 11 -6.06 15.67 16.15
N LEU A 12 -6.43 14.51 16.70
CA LEU A 12 -7.20 13.51 15.96
C LEU A 12 -8.58 14.03 15.58
N LYS A 13 -9.28 14.78 16.45
CA LYS A 13 -10.54 15.44 16.12
C LYS A 13 -10.40 16.39 14.95
N GLN A 14 -9.39 17.22 14.95
CA GLN A 14 -9.12 18.17 13.87
C GLN A 14 -8.83 17.45 12.54
N ARG A 15 -8.01 16.39 12.59
CA ARG A 15 -7.58 15.63 11.41
C ARG A 15 -8.69 14.72 10.83
N LEU A 16 -9.58 14.22 11.70
CA LEU A 16 -10.68 13.32 11.36
C LEU A 16 -12.02 14.05 11.14
N GLN A 17 -12.06 15.39 11.24
CA GLN A 17 -13.29 16.16 11.14
C GLN A 17 -13.99 15.93 9.80
N HIS A 18 -15.30 15.59 9.87
CA HIS A 18 -16.18 15.38 8.73
C HIS A 18 -17.60 15.77 9.15
N GLU A 19 -18.45 16.20 8.20
CA GLU A 19 -19.80 16.72 8.49
C GLU A 19 -20.67 15.80 9.34
N ASN A 20 -20.55 14.48 9.15
CA ASN A 20 -21.35 13.48 9.84
C ASN A 20 -20.61 12.76 10.98
N ARG A 21 -19.48 13.28 11.46
CA ARG A 21 -18.72 12.65 12.54
C ARG A 21 -18.90 13.34 13.86
N SER A 22 -19.08 12.55 14.92
CA SER A 22 -19.03 12.98 16.30
C SER A 22 -17.85 12.35 17.02
N PHE A 23 -17.36 13.04 18.04
CA PHE A 23 -16.18 12.66 18.80
C PHE A 23 -16.48 12.70 20.29
N LEU A 24 -16.28 11.59 20.99
CA LEU A 24 -16.43 11.50 22.43
C LEU A 24 -15.09 11.11 23.06
N PHE A 25 -14.49 12.03 23.80
CA PHE A 25 -13.28 11.77 24.56
C PHE A 25 -13.65 11.35 25.99
N ASP A 26 -13.29 10.13 26.36
CA ASP A 26 -13.42 9.62 27.73
C ASP A 26 -12.09 9.80 28.45
N ARG A 27 -12.09 10.71 29.43
CA ARG A 27 -10.89 11.07 30.20
C ARG A 27 -10.49 9.98 31.21
N GLU A 28 -11.45 9.22 31.74
CA GLU A 28 -11.16 8.18 32.72
C GLU A 28 -10.55 6.95 32.09
N LYS A 29 -11.00 6.63 30.86
CA LYS A 29 -10.51 5.47 30.09
C LYS A 29 -9.38 5.82 29.13
N ASP A 30 -9.03 7.10 29.01
CA ASP A 30 -8.07 7.59 28.01
C ASP A 30 -8.40 7.12 26.57
N THR A 31 -9.69 7.17 26.20
CA THR A 31 -10.14 6.74 24.89
C THR A 31 -10.78 7.86 24.09
N LEU A 32 -10.72 7.77 22.77
CA LEU A 32 -11.46 8.63 21.84
C LEU A 32 -12.37 7.77 20.97
N ARG A 33 -13.69 7.95 21.13
CA ARG A 33 -14.68 7.35 20.22
C ARG A 33 -14.94 8.30 19.06
N VAL A 34 -14.84 7.79 17.85
CA VAL A 34 -15.21 8.44 16.59
C VAL A 34 -16.40 7.69 16.05
N GLU A 35 -17.54 8.35 15.86
CA GLU A 35 -18.74 7.70 15.35
C GLU A 35 -19.47 8.53 14.29
N ASP A 36 -20.14 7.86 13.38
CA ASP A 36 -21.06 8.47 12.42
C ASP A 36 -22.36 8.87 13.12
N GLN A 37 -22.77 10.12 12.96
CA GLN A 37 -23.94 10.69 13.65
C GLN A 37 -25.26 10.05 13.22
N THR A 38 -25.31 9.53 11.99
CA THR A 38 -26.52 8.95 11.40
C THR A 38 -26.67 7.48 11.77
N THR A 39 -25.62 6.68 11.56
CA THR A 39 -25.65 5.23 11.76
C THR A 39 -25.32 4.81 13.19
N LYS A 40 -24.75 5.71 14.00
CA LYS A 40 -24.21 5.45 15.34
C LYS A 40 -23.12 4.38 15.39
N LYS A 41 -22.65 3.93 14.24
CA LYS A 41 -21.47 3.06 14.15
C LYS A 41 -20.20 3.87 14.37
N GLY A 42 -19.18 3.29 14.95
CA GLY A 42 -17.96 4.02 15.22
C GLY A 42 -16.86 3.16 15.83
N ILE A 43 -15.66 3.79 15.97
CA ILE A 43 -14.46 3.18 16.48
C ILE A 43 -14.08 3.85 17.79
N THR A 44 -13.60 3.05 18.73
CA THR A 44 -13.00 3.56 19.96
C THR A 44 -11.48 3.35 19.89
N LEU A 45 -10.75 4.45 19.99
CA LEU A 45 -9.30 4.46 19.99
C LEU A 45 -8.79 4.49 21.43
N ASP A 46 -7.88 3.60 21.75
CA ASP A 46 -7.12 3.62 23.00
C ASP A 46 -5.91 4.54 22.80
N LEU A 47 -5.85 5.65 23.54
CA LEU A 47 -4.88 6.72 23.29
C LEU A 47 -3.48 6.45 23.82
N PRO A 48 -3.26 5.78 24.97
CA PRO A 48 -1.94 5.50 25.50
C PRO A 48 -1.01 4.74 24.53
N PRO A 49 -1.43 3.67 23.85
CA PRO A 49 -0.60 3.00 22.85
C PRO A 49 -0.22 3.91 21.68
N ILE A 50 -1.15 4.80 21.25
CA ILE A 50 -0.89 5.75 20.18
C ILE A 50 0.13 6.81 20.61
N ILE A 51 0.08 7.26 21.86
CA ILE A 51 1.07 8.19 22.43
C ILE A 51 2.45 7.55 22.45
N ALA A 52 2.56 6.29 22.88
CA ALA A 52 3.82 5.56 22.87
C ALA A 52 4.41 5.46 21.44
N LYS A 53 3.56 5.17 20.44
CA LYS A 53 3.97 5.15 19.05
C LYS A 53 4.38 6.55 18.54
N TRP A 54 3.67 7.59 18.96
CA TRP A 54 4.01 8.98 18.62
C TRP A 54 5.36 9.42 19.22
N GLU A 55 5.72 8.95 20.40
CA GLU A 55 7.04 9.26 20.98
C GLU A 55 8.19 8.79 20.07
N LEU A 56 7.98 7.70 19.33
CA LEU A 56 8.95 7.13 18.39
C LEU A 56 8.86 7.74 17.00
N LYS A 57 7.64 7.82 16.42
CA LYS A 57 7.40 8.14 15.02
C LYS A 57 6.83 9.55 14.75
N LYS A 58 6.51 10.32 15.80
CA LYS A 58 5.94 11.69 15.72
C LYS A 58 4.67 11.73 14.87
N ASP A 59 4.63 12.63 13.89
CA ASP A 59 3.43 12.88 13.08
C ASP A 59 3.05 11.69 12.19
N GLU A 60 4.02 10.85 11.81
CA GLU A 60 3.77 9.60 11.08
C GLU A 60 2.81 8.68 11.85
N ALA A 61 2.96 8.58 13.17
CA ALA A 61 2.04 7.77 13.99
C ALA A 61 0.61 8.33 13.98
N ILE A 62 0.46 9.66 13.89
CA ILE A 62 -0.86 10.31 13.77
C ILE A 62 -1.45 10.02 12.39
N ASP A 63 -0.65 10.14 11.32
CA ASP A 63 -1.07 9.86 9.95
C ASP A 63 -1.58 8.43 9.78
N GLU A 64 -0.87 7.45 10.34
CA GLU A 64 -1.30 6.04 10.34
C GLU A 64 -2.67 5.85 11.02
N ILE A 65 -2.89 6.49 12.18
CA ILE A 65 -4.17 6.39 12.92
C ILE A 65 -5.30 7.09 12.18
N VAL A 66 -5.03 8.27 11.63
CA VAL A 66 -6.01 9.01 10.81
C VAL A 66 -6.43 8.18 9.60
N TYR A 67 -5.47 7.54 8.94
CA TYR A 67 -5.72 6.63 7.84
C TYR A 67 -6.59 5.45 8.28
N TYR A 68 -6.18 4.72 9.33
CA TYR A 68 -6.91 3.58 9.86
C TYR A 68 -8.36 3.92 10.22
N VAL A 69 -8.58 5.02 10.96
CA VAL A 69 -9.93 5.45 11.36
C VAL A 69 -10.78 5.85 10.15
N SER A 70 -10.19 6.56 9.19
CA SER A 70 -10.91 6.97 7.98
C SER A 70 -11.36 5.77 7.15
N GLU A 71 -10.50 4.77 6.97
CA GLU A 71 -10.81 3.52 6.29
C GLU A 71 -11.95 2.76 6.99
N ALA A 72 -11.81 2.57 8.30
CA ALA A 72 -12.79 1.82 9.05
C ALA A 72 -14.15 2.55 9.15
N MET A 73 -14.15 3.87 9.26
CA MET A 73 -15.40 4.66 9.21
C MET A 73 -16.08 4.58 7.83
N THR A 74 -15.30 4.66 6.76
CA THR A 74 -15.80 4.48 5.38
C THR A 74 -16.42 3.09 5.18
N ALA A 75 -15.79 2.05 5.72
CA ALA A 75 -16.33 0.70 5.70
C ALA A 75 -17.66 0.59 6.49
N MET A 76 -17.77 1.31 7.61
CA MET A 76 -18.97 1.28 8.48
C MET A 76 -20.15 2.09 7.95
N GLU A 77 -19.92 3.12 7.13
CA GLU A 77 -20.97 3.97 6.56
C GLU A 77 -21.95 3.20 5.67
N GLY A 78 -21.64 1.94 5.34
CA GLY A 78 -22.59 1.02 4.68
C GLY A 78 -23.12 1.50 3.32
N LYS A 79 -22.68 2.65 2.86
CA LYS A 79 -22.89 3.10 1.49
C LYS A 79 -22.04 2.21 0.62
N ALA A 80 -22.64 1.15 0.10
CA ALA A 80 -22.06 0.41 -1.00
C ALA A 80 -21.71 1.46 -2.05
N GLN A 81 -20.42 1.81 -2.13
CA GLN A 81 -19.99 2.80 -3.11
C GLN A 81 -20.13 2.11 -4.45
N GLU A 82 -21.01 2.65 -5.28
CA GLU A 82 -21.29 2.11 -6.59
C GLU A 82 -20.05 2.28 -7.45
N MET A 83 -19.70 1.22 -8.17
CA MET A 83 -18.61 1.22 -9.16
C MET A 83 -19.09 1.78 -10.49
N THR A 84 -20.39 1.59 -10.80
CA THR A 84 -21.03 2.12 -12.02
C THR A 84 -20.94 3.65 -12.03
N GLY A 85 -20.40 4.18 -13.14
CA GLY A 85 -20.08 5.60 -13.32
C GLY A 85 -18.77 6.04 -12.68
N LYS A 86 -18.00 5.10 -12.09
CA LYS A 86 -16.67 5.33 -11.52
C LYS A 86 -15.62 4.38 -12.07
N GLU A 87 -15.85 3.85 -13.26
CA GLU A 87 -14.97 2.90 -13.94
C GLU A 87 -13.53 3.41 -14.00
N THR A 88 -13.33 4.71 -14.24
CA THR A 88 -12.01 5.35 -14.30
C THR A 88 -11.29 5.45 -12.96
N ARG A 89 -11.93 5.03 -11.87
CA ARG A 89 -11.39 5.01 -10.50
C ARG A 89 -11.11 3.60 -9.98
N ILE A 90 -11.16 2.59 -10.84
CA ILE A 90 -10.86 1.21 -10.45
C ILE A 90 -9.41 0.91 -10.81
N TYR A 91 -8.61 0.55 -9.82
CA TYR A 91 -7.19 0.27 -9.99
C TYR A 91 -6.80 -1.06 -9.35
N PRO A 92 -5.77 -1.75 -9.89
CA PRO A 92 -5.20 -2.91 -9.21
C PRO A 92 -4.28 -2.45 -8.09
N VAL A 93 -4.23 -3.19 -7.00
CA VAL A 93 -3.30 -2.96 -5.89
C VAL A 93 -2.57 -4.25 -5.54
N ILE A 94 -1.25 -4.19 -5.45
CA ILE A 94 -0.42 -5.32 -5.06
C ILE A 94 -0.40 -5.46 -3.54
N ARG A 95 -0.57 -6.69 -3.06
CA ARG A 95 -0.49 -7.07 -1.64
C ARG A 95 0.34 -8.33 -1.47
N SER A 96 0.88 -8.52 -0.26
CA SER A 96 1.45 -9.79 0.15
C SER A 96 0.42 -10.92 0.07
N THR A 97 0.87 -12.14 -0.17
CA THR A 97 0.01 -13.34 -0.09
C THR A 97 -0.54 -13.58 1.32
N SER A 98 0.05 -12.97 2.35
CA SER A 98 -0.46 -12.98 3.73
C SER A 98 -1.57 -11.96 4.00
N PHE A 99 -1.87 -11.07 3.03
CA PHE A 99 -2.97 -10.11 3.17
C PHE A 99 -4.31 -10.86 3.19
N PRO A 100 -5.28 -10.41 4.02
CA PRO A 100 -6.59 -11.06 4.12
C PRO A 100 -7.29 -11.20 2.77
N ASP A 101 -7.88 -12.36 2.53
CA ASP A 101 -8.71 -12.66 1.36
C ASP A 101 -10.19 -12.27 1.55
N LYS A 102 -10.53 -11.78 2.75
CA LYS A 102 -11.86 -11.31 3.12
C LYS A 102 -11.80 -9.93 3.76
N SER A 103 -12.90 -9.20 3.59
CA SER A 103 -13.10 -7.92 4.28
C SER A 103 -13.38 -8.13 5.79
N SER A 104 -13.43 -7.03 6.54
CA SER A 104 -13.82 -7.05 7.97
C SER A 104 -15.25 -7.56 8.23
N GLU A 105 -16.09 -7.64 7.19
CA GLU A 105 -17.44 -8.19 7.22
C GLU A 105 -17.49 -9.67 6.78
N ASP A 106 -16.35 -10.36 6.72
CA ASP A 106 -16.19 -11.76 6.25
C ASP A 106 -16.64 -12.00 4.80
N ILE A 107 -16.62 -10.95 3.96
CA ILE A 107 -16.97 -11.03 2.54
C ILE A 107 -15.71 -11.25 1.73
N PRO A 108 -15.69 -12.22 0.79
CA PRO A 108 -14.55 -12.47 -0.08
C PRO A 108 -14.15 -11.21 -0.86
N LEU A 109 -12.87 -10.86 -0.83
CA LEU A 109 -12.29 -9.82 -1.66
C LEU A 109 -12.01 -10.35 -3.07
N ILE A 110 -12.07 -9.48 -4.06
CA ILE A 110 -11.75 -9.86 -5.44
C ILE A 110 -10.25 -9.70 -5.64
N TYR A 111 -9.57 -10.80 -5.96
CA TYR A 111 -8.14 -10.82 -6.21
C TYR A 111 -7.74 -11.89 -7.24
N ASP A 112 -6.53 -11.76 -7.78
CA ASP A 112 -5.83 -12.74 -8.59
C ASP A 112 -4.48 -13.08 -7.96
N ASP A 113 -4.02 -14.32 -8.12
CA ASP A 113 -2.66 -14.69 -7.79
C ASP A 113 -1.70 -14.03 -8.81
N HIS A 114 -0.55 -13.55 -8.33
CA HIS A 114 0.43 -12.85 -9.16
C HIS A 114 1.79 -13.56 -9.13
N THR A 115 2.40 -13.65 -7.96
CA THR A 115 3.63 -14.41 -7.73
C THR A 115 3.47 -15.26 -6.47
N ALA A 116 4.49 -16.05 -6.09
CA ALA A 116 4.49 -16.77 -4.82
C ALA A 116 4.35 -15.84 -3.59
N GLU A 117 4.77 -14.56 -3.73
CA GLU A 117 4.82 -13.59 -2.65
C GLU A 117 3.71 -12.54 -2.71
N THR A 118 3.04 -12.40 -3.86
CA THR A 118 2.14 -11.26 -4.11
C THR A 118 0.83 -11.69 -4.77
N ARG A 119 -0.23 -10.94 -4.45
CA ARG A 119 -1.55 -11.00 -5.08
C ARG A 119 -1.96 -9.65 -5.62
N ILE A 120 -2.81 -9.65 -6.62
CA ILE A 120 -3.44 -8.46 -7.21
C ILE A 120 -4.84 -8.34 -6.64
N TYR A 121 -5.08 -7.34 -5.81
CA TYR A 121 -6.43 -6.95 -5.40
C TYR A 121 -6.92 -5.81 -6.28
N TYR A 122 -8.20 -5.53 -6.23
CA TYR A 122 -8.81 -4.44 -7.00
C TYR A 122 -9.43 -3.45 -6.04
N ALA A 123 -9.24 -2.16 -6.32
CA ALA A 123 -9.65 -1.07 -5.47
C ALA A 123 -10.48 -0.05 -6.23
N LEU A 124 -11.54 0.45 -5.60
CA LEU A 124 -12.23 1.66 -6.01
C LEU A 124 -11.58 2.85 -5.31
N ASP A 125 -10.98 3.74 -6.07
CA ASP A 125 -10.34 4.97 -5.59
C ASP A 125 -11.40 5.99 -5.16
N LEU A 126 -11.25 6.52 -3.94
CA LEU A 126 -12.13 7.50 -3.32
C LEU A 126 -11.46 8.87 -3.19
N GLY A 127 -10.27 9.03 -3.78
CA GLY A 127 -9.46 10.23 -3.78
C GLY A 127 -8.43 10.25 -2.65
N LYS A 128 -8.83 10.33 -1.39
CA LYS A 128 -7.88 10.29 -0.25
C LYS A 128 -7.62 8.88 0.26
N THR A 129 -8.50 7.97 -0.05
CA THR A 129 -8.46 6.56 0.36
C THR A 129 -8.95 5.70 -0.81
N TYR A 130 -8.93 4.40 -0.66
CA TYR A 130 -9.57 3.48 -1.59
C TYR A 130 -10.32 2.40 -0.81
N ARG A 131 -11.24 1.73 -1.47
CA ARG A 131 -11.93 0.57 -0.95
C ARG A 131 -11.60 -0.64 -1.81
N LEU A 132 -11.19 -1.74 -1.18
CA LEU A 132 -11.04 -3.01 -1.90
C LEU A 132 -12.40 -3.52 -2.36
N ILE A 133 -12.45 -3.99 -3.59
CA ILE A 133 -13.66 -4.51 -4.22
C ILE A 133 -13.89 -5.92 -3.69
N ASP A 134 -15.09 -6.17 -3.18
CA ASP A 134 -15.53 -7.43 -2.63
C ASP A 134 -16.63 -8.08 -3.51
N GLN A 135 -16.94 -9.34 -3.21
CA GLN A 135 -17.92 -10.12 -3.95
C GLN A 135 -19.32 -9.48 -3.93
N ARG A 136 -19.73 -8.84 -2.81
CA ARG A 136 -21.02 -8.15 -2.68
C ARG A 136 -21.13 -6.97 -3.63
N MET A 137 -20.03 -6.23 -3.84
CA MET A 137 -20.00 -5.11 -4.79
C MET A 137 -20.23 -5.60 -6.23
N LEU A 138 -19.60 -6.70 -6.62
CA LEU A 138 -19.79 -7.30 -7.94
C LEU A 138 -21.24 -7.73 -8.15
N GLU A 139 -21.80 -8.49 -7.19
CA GLU A 139 -23.17 -9.01 -7.26
C GLU A 139 -24.21 -7.90 -7.34
N LYS A 140 -24.05 -6.86 -6.51
CA LYS A 140 -24.97 -5.73 -6.48
C LYS A 140 -25.07 -5.01 -7.81
N GLU A 141 -23.97 -4.90 -8.53
CA GLU A 141 -23.90 -4.14 -9.77
C GLU A 141 -23.85 -5.02 -11.04
N ASN A 142 -23.96 -6.32 -10.84
CA ASN A 142 -23.86 -7.32 -11.92
C ASN A 142 -22.58 -7.18 -12.78
N TRP A 143 -21.44 -7.00 -12.07
CA TRP A 143 -20.12 -6.97 -12.69
C TRP A 143 -19.46 -8.34 -12.59
N THR A 144 -18.59 -8.66 -13.56
CA THR A 144 -17.74 -9.86 -13.51
C THR A 144 -16.33 -9.52 -13.05
N LYS A 145 -15.61 -10.51 -12.56
CA LYS A 145 -14.21 -10.37 -12.19
C LYS A 145 -13.34 -9.96 -13.39
N GLU A 146 -13.64 -10.49 -14.56
CA GLU A 146 -12.96 -10.16 -15.82
C GLU A 146 -13.11 -8.67 -16.14
N ARG A 147 -14.33 -8.13 -16.04
CA ARG A 147 -14.58 -6.70 -16.25
C ARG A 147 -13.78 -5.83 -15.30
N ILE A 148 -13.71 -6.19 -14.01
CA ILE A 148 -12.89 -5.47 -13.02
C ILE A 148 -11.42 -5.51 -13.43
N ARG A 149 -10.90 -6.70 -13.78
CA ARG A 149 -9.50 -6.90 -14.19
C ARG A 149 -9.12 -6.02 -15.37
N GLU A 150 -9.92 -6.05 -16.43
CA GLU A 150 -9.68 -5.27 -17.65
C GLU A 150 -9.74 -3.77 -17.38
N THR A 151 -10.76 -3.32 -16.65
CA THR A 151 -10.92 -1.92 -16.26
C THR A 151 -9.73 -1.42 -15.44
N ALA A 152 -9.33 -2.18 -14.42
CA ALA A 152 -8.22 -1.84 -13.56
C ALA A 152 -6.89 -1.78 -14.31
N ALA A 153 -6.63 -2.77 -15.18
CA ALA A 153 -5.43 -2.81 -16.01
C ALA A 153 -5.37 -1.63 -17.01
N PHE A 154 -6.50 -1.27 -17.61
CA PHE A 154 -6.59 -0.10 -18.49
C PHE A 154 -6.27 1.19 -17.76
N ASN A 155 -6.88 1.39 -16.59
CA ASN A 155 -6.68 2.61 -15.80
C ASN A 155 -5.24 2.73 -15.28
N LEU A 156 -4.62 1.63 -14.85
CA LEU A 156 -3.23 1.63 -14.40
C LEU A 156 -2.26 2.15 -15.48
N ARG A 157 -2.48 1.76 -16.74
CA ARG A 157 -1.63 2.21 -17.87
C ARG A 157 -1.72 3.70 -18.12
N SER A 158 -2.82 4.34 -17.73
CA SER A 158 -3.04 5.79 -17.90
C SER A 158 -2.43 6.64 -16.78
N LEU A 159 -1.97 6.02 -15.68
CA LEU A 159 -1.36 6.75 -14.57
C LEU A 159 0.00 7.33 -14.97
N PRO A 160 0.30 8.57 -14.55
CA PRO A 160 1.57 9.20 -14.84
C PRO A 160 2.72 8.41 -14.21
N THR A 161 3.84 8.35 -14.91
CA THR A 161 5.06 7.71 -14.42
C THR A 161 6.07 8.79 -14.01
N VAL A 162 6.41 8.84 -12.71
CA VAL A 162 7.43 9.74 -12.18
C VAL A 162 8.55 8.88 -11.61
N VAL A 163 9.73 8.97 -12.21
CA VAL A 163 10.88 8.15 -11.84
C VAL A 163 12.04 9.02 -11.40
N LYS A 164 12.69 8.63 -10.32
CA LYS A 164 14.00 9.15 -9.91
C LYS A 164 15.04 8.06 -10.15
N GLU A 165 16.08 8.40 -10.91
CA GLU A 165 17.23 7.54 -11.12
C GLU A 165 18.30 7.80 -10.06
N ASP A 166 19.00 6.74 -9.64
CA ASP A 166 20.19 6.80 -8.81
C ASP A 166 21.20 5.74 -9.29
N THR A 167 22.50 6.03 -9.16
CA THR A 167 23.56 5.11 -9.56
C THR A 167 24.44 4.78 -8.37
N VAL A 168 24.53 3.51 -8.02
CA VAL A 168 25.32 3.03 -6.88
C VAL A 168 26.19 1.86 -7.30
N ALA A 169 27.51 1.97 -7.07
CA ALA A 169 28.48 0.92 -7.39
C ALA A 169 28.39 0.42 -8.85
N GLY A 170 28.07 1.31 -9.80
CA GLY A 170 27.94 0.97 -11.21
C GLY A 170 26.65 0.26 -11.61
N ASN A 171 25.68 0.17 -10.71
CA ASN A 171 24.33 -0.32 -10.97
C ASN A 171 23.35 0.85 -10.98
N TYR A 172 22.27 0.75 -11.75
CA TYR A 172 21.26 1.80 -11.89
C TYR A 172 19.98 1.38 -11.19
N PHE A 173 19.41 2.32 -10.40
CA PHE A 173 18.18 2.10 -9.64
C PHE A 173 17.16 3.15 -10.01
N TYR A 174 15.97 2.73 -10.40
CA TYR A 174 14.86 3.57 -10.85
C TYR A 174 13.73 3.48 -9.83
N PHE A 175 13.50 4.57 -9.10
CA PHE A 175 12.47 4.66 -8.07
C PHE A 175 11.23 5.32 -8.63
N PHE A 176 10.14 4.59 -8.67
CA PHE A 176 8.84 5.12 -9.06
C PHE A 176 8.22 5.85 -7.88
N ARG A 177 7.87 7.11 -8.07
CA ARG A 177 7.47 8.05 -7.00
C ARG A 177 6.37 8.99 -7.47
N ALA A 178 5.29 8.50 -8.05
CA ALA A 178 4.13 9.30 -8.43
C ALA A 178 3.35 9.77 -7.18
N ASN A 179 3.52 9.07 -6.04
CA ASN A 179 2.84 9.33 -4.77
C ASN A 179 1.30 9.34 -4.91
N ASP A 180 0.79 8.49 -5.76
CA ASP A 180 -0.64 8.33 -6.03
C ASP A 180 -1.25 7.10 -5.34
N GLY A 181 -0.45 6.37 -4.54
CA GLY A 181 -0.86 5.14 -3.85
C GLY A 181 -0.79 3.88 -4.72
N TYR A 182 -0.30 3.99 -5.98
CA TYR A 182 -0.25 2.89 -6.95
C TYR A 182 1.17 2.63 -7.48
N ASP A 183 2.21 3.15 -6.81
CA ASP A 183 3.59 2.98 -7.30
C ASP A 183 3.97 1.50 -7.40
N ALA A 184 3.72 0.68 -6.39
CA ALA A 184 3.95 -0.76 -6.44
C ALA A 184 3.13 -1.46 -7.53
N SER A 185 1.91 -1.00 -7.80
CA SER A 185 1.01 -1.61 -8.78
C SER A 185 1.51 -1.45 -10.22
N ARG A 186 2.42 -0.51 -10.49
CA ARG A 186 3.05 -0.34 -11.80
C ARG A 186 3.92 -1.53 -12.22
N ILE A 187 4.25 -2.45 -11.31
CA ILE A 187 4.83 -3.77 -11.66
C ILE A 187 3.95 -4.57 -12.64
N LEU A 188 2.64 -4.28 -12.67
CA LEU A 188 1.68 -4.91 -13.59
C LEU A 188 1.66 -4.28 -14.98
N ASN A 189 2.39 -3.18 -15.19
CA ASN A 189 2.48 -2.53 -16.49
C ASN A 189 3.65 -3.13 -17.28
N GLU A 190 3.35 -4.18 -18.05
CA GLU A 190 4.35 -4.87 -18.89
C GLU A 190 5.08 -3.93 -19.86
N ALA A 191 4.45 -2.87 -20.34
CA ALA A 191 5.08 -1.91 -21.25
C ALA A 191 6.26 -1.21 -20.55
N ILE A 192 6.09 -0.80 -19.29
CA ILE A 192 7.15 -0.22 -18.47
C ILE A 192 8.27 -1.24 -18.26
N LEU A 193 7.93 -2.46 -17.83
CA LEU A 193 8.94 -3.48 -17.54
C LEU A 193 9.75 -3.86 -18.80
N ASN A 194 9.10 -3.99 -19.94
CA ASN A 194 9.74 -4.28 -21.23
C ASN A 194 10.62 -3.12 -21.70
N GLU A 195 10.22 -1.88 -21.51
CA GLU A 195 11.02 -0.70 -21.82
C GLU A 195 12.33 -0.71 -21.02
N TYR A 196 12.25 -0.88 -19.70
CA TYR A 196 13.45 -0.94 -18.85
C TYR A 196 14.30 -2.19 -19.15
N LYS A 197 13.68 -3.34 -19.48
CA LYS A 197 14.42 -4.55 -19.86
C LYS A 197 15.22 -4.36 -21.13
N GLN A 198 14.67 -3.65 -22.12
CA GLN A 198 15.37 -3.37 -23.39
C GLN A 198 16.58 -2.44 -23.21
N HIS A 199 16.53 -1.53 -22.24
CA HIS A 199 17.61 -0.58 -21.97
C HIS A 199 18.63 -1.08 -20.93
N ALA A 200 18.30 -2.12 -20.18
CA ALA A 200 19.22 -2.70 -19.20
C ALA A 200 20.42 -3.37 -19.89
N GLU A 201 21.63 -3.05 -19.46
CA GLU A 201 22.85 -3.71 -19.88
C GLU A 201 23.15 -4.98 -19.07
N GLY A 202 22.58 -5.05 -17.85
CA GLY A 202 22.67 -6.19 -16.96
C GLY A 202 21.34 -6.93 -16.81
N GLU A 203 21.12 -7.47 -15.62
CA GLU A 203 19.85 -8.14 -15.30
C GLU A 203 18.86 -7.13 -14.74
N LEU A 204 17.61 -7.14 -15.27
CA LEU A 204 16.55 -6.31 -14.71
C LEU A 204 15.97 -7.00 -13.47
N ALA A 205 16.25 -6.42 -12.30
CA ALA A 205 15.66 -6.82 -11.03
C ALA A 205 14.58 -5.82 -10.59
N ILE A 206 13.56 -6.32 -9.91
CA ILE A 206 12.37 -5.55 -9.50
C ILE A 206 12.12 -5.77 -8.02
N SER A 207 11.77 -4.71 -7.29
CA SER A 207 11.36 -4.80 -5.88
C SER A 207 10.10 -3.98 -5.62
N VAL A 208 9.17 -4.57 -4.86
CA VAL A 208 7.92 -3.95 -4.39
C VAL A 208 7.79 -4.11 -2.88
N PRO A 209 8.63 -3.42 -2.09
CA PRO A 209 8.70 -3.63 -0.65
C PRO A 209 7.45 -3.18 0.08
N HIS A 210 6.79 -2.11 -0.37
CA HIS A 210 5.49 -1.67 0.14
C HIS A 210 4.69 -0.92 -0.94
N GLN A 211 3.44 -0.58 -0.63
CA GLN A 211 2.45 -0.03 -1.56
C GLN A 211 2.95 1.16 -2.40
N ASP A 212 3.73 2.07 -1.81
CA ASP A 212 4.13 3.32 -2.43
C ASP A 212 5.56 3.27 -2.99
N VAL A 213 6.13 2.07 -3.20
CA VAL A 213 7.46 1.87 -3.74
C VAL A 213 7.50 0.76 -4.78
N LEU A 214 7.96 1.12 -5.97
CA LEU A 214 8.47 0.20 -6.99
C LEU A 214 9.90 0.63 -7.30
N ILE A 215 10.82 -0.33 -7.27
CA ILE A 215 12.21 -0.14 -7.68
C ILE A 215 12.48 -1.07 -8.86
N LEU A 216 12.92 -0.52 -9.99
CA LEU A 216 13.54 -1.28 -11.05
C LEU A 216 15.06 -1.08 -10.95
N ALA A 217 15.83 -2.13 -11.15
CA ALA A 217 17.28 -2.06 -11.06
C ALA A 217 17.96 -2.77 -12.23
N ASP A 218 18.85 -2.08 -12.96
CA ASP A 218 19.76 -2.65 -13.91
C ASP A 218 21.01 -3.12 -13.15
N ILE A 219 21.05 -4.41 -12.85
CA ILE A 219 22.08 -5.06 -12.03
C ILE A 219 23.21 -5.51 -12.94
N ARG A 220 24.34 -4.84 -12.85
CA ARG A 220 25.53 -5.08 -13.68
C ARG A 220 26.64 -5.85 -12.97
N ASN A 221 26.54 -6.02 -11.64
CA ASN A 221 27.50 -6.75 -10.82
C ASN A 221 26.88 -7.25 -9.51
N GLU A 222 27.59 -8.15 -8.80
CA GLU A 222 27.08 -8.79 -7.57
C GLU A 222 26.68 -7.80 -6.47
N SER A 223 27.38 -6.65 -6.34
CA SER A 223 27.04 -5.66 -5.32
C SER A 223 25.68 -5.01 -5.55
N GLY A 224 25.18 -4.99 -6.78
CA GLY A 224 23.85 -4.48 -7.11
C GLY A 224 22.72 -5.26 -6.43
N TYR A 225 22.85 -6.58 -6.32
CA TYR A 225 21.89 -7.40 -5.58
C TYR A 225 21.90 -7.11 -4.09
N ASP A 226 23.08 -6.96 -3.48
CA ASP A 226 23.20 -6.64 -2.06
C ASP A 226 22.58 -5.28 -1.75
N ILE A 227 22.81 -4.29 -2.61
CA ILE A 227 22.26 -2.95 -2.49
C ILE A 227 20.72 -2.98 -2.62
N LEU A 228 20.20 -3.65 -3.66
CA LEU A 228 18.76 -3.80 -3.87
C LEU A 228 18.10 -4.50 -2.68
N GLY A 229 18.70 -5.58 -2.16
CA GLY A 229 18.21 -6.31 -0.99
C GLY A 229 18.16 -5.44 0.28
N GLN A 230 19.19 -4.62 0.53
CA GLN A 230 19.23 -3.69 1.65
C GLN A 230 18.14 -2.60 1.52
N MET A 231 17.98 -2.03 0.32
CA MET A 231 16.93 -1.05 0.04
C MET A 231 15.53 -1.67 0.24
N SER A 232 15.30 -2.85 -0.32
CA SER A 232 14.02 -3.58 -0.20
C SER A 232 13.66 -3.84 1.24
N MET A 233 14.60 -4.34 2.04
CA MET A 233 14.40 -4.59 3.47
C MET A 233 14.11 -3.29 4.25
N SER A 234 14.83 -2.21 3.95
CA SER A 234 14.63 -0.91 4.59
C SER A 234 13.24 -0.34 4.31
N PHE A 235 12.80 -0.35 3.05
CA PHE A 235 11.47 0.11 2.68
C PHE A 235 10.36 -0.82 3.20
N PHE A 236 10.57 -2.13 3.19
CA PHE A 236 9.64 -3.11 3.75
C PHE A 236 9.40 -2.88 5.25
N ALA A 237 10.47 -2.66 6.02
CA ALA A 237 10.38 -2.42 7.45
C ALA A 237 9.79 -1.06 7.82
N GLY A 238 9.97 -0.03 6.96
CA GLY A 238 9.51 1.34 7.20
C GLY A 238 8.14 1.67 6.60
N GLY A 239 7.65 0.88 5.65
CA GLY A 239 6.40 1.17 4.93
C GLY A 239 5.13 0.86 5.73
N PRO A 240 4.07 1.67 5.57
CA PRO A 240 2.81 1.46 6.29
C PRO A 240 2.03 0.22 5.81
N VAL A 241 2.23 -0.19 4.56
CA VAL A 241 1.59 -1.38 3.95
C VAL A 241 2.67 -2.24 3.30
N PRO A 242 3.42 -3.06 4.08
CA PRO A 242 4.48 -3.89 3.56
C PRO A 242 3.92 -5.00 2.64
N ILE A 243 4.67 -5.32 1.56
CA ILE A 243 4.31 -6.33 0.58
C ILE A 243 5.29 -7.50 0.65
N THR A 244 6.54 -7.30 0.19
CA THR A 244 7.58 -8.31 0.28
C THR A 244 8.98 -7.68 0.28
N ALA A 245 9.89 -8.23 1.07
CA ALA A 245 11.30 -7.84 1.02
C ALA A 245 12.08 -8.56 -0.08
N LEU A 246 11.49 -9.59 -0.72
CA LEU A 246 12.11 -10.29 -1.83
C LEU A 246 12.04 -9.45 -3.10
N SER A 247 13.12 -9.54 -3.88
CA SER A 247 13.19 -8.97 -5.22
C SER A 247 12.90 -10.04 -6.27
N PHE A 248 12.58 -9.62 -7.49
CA PHE A 248 12.29 -10.50 -8.62
C PHE A 248 13.23 -10.19 -9.77
N LEU A 249 13.67 -11.19 -10.52
CA LEU A 249 14.22 -11.02 -11.86
C LEU A 249 13.09 -10.98 -12.88
N TYR A 250 13.20 -10.07 -13.83
CA TYR A 250 12.27 -9.98 -14.94
C TYR A 250 12.89 -10.58 -16.21
N ASN A 251 12.40 -11.77 -16.58
CA ASN A 251 12.84 -12.48 -17.76
C ASN A 251 11.64 -12.97 -18.58
N GLU A 252 11.63 -12.72 -19.88
CA GLU A 252 10.61 -13.21 -20.82
C GLU A 252 9.17 -12.96 -20.34
N GLY A 253 8.91 -11.78 -19.74
CA GLY A 253 7.58 -11.43 -19.22
C GLY A 253 7.22 -12.08 -17.88
N LYS A 254 8.16 -12.77 -17.23
CA LYS A 254 7.94 -13.44 -15.93
C LYS A 254 8.76 -12.80 -14.82
N LEU A 255 8.18 -12.86 -13.62
CA LEU A 255 8.80 -12.42 -12.37
C LEU A 255 9.26 -13.65 -11.60
N GLU A 256 10.56 -13.83 -11.48
CA GLU A 256 11.17 -14.95 -10.75
C GLU A 256 11.75 -14.42 -9.43
N PRO A 257 11.35 -14.94 -8.26
CA PRO A 257 11.86 -14.45 -6.98
C PRO A 257 13.35 -14.75 -6.83
N VAL A 258 14.09 -13.75 -6.34
CA VAL A 258 15.53 -13.86 -6.07
C VAL A 258 15.76 -13.88 -4.56
N PHE A 259 16.41 -14.92 -4.08
CA PHE A 259 16.89 -15.01 -2.70
C PHE A 259 18.29 -14.43 -2.60
N ILE A 260 18.43 -13.20 -2.12
CA ILE A 260 19.72 -12.58 -1.87
C ILE A 260 20.19 -13.06 -0.51
N LEU A 261 21.11 -14.04 -0.51
CA LEU A 261 21.78 -14.47 0.71
C LEU A 261 22.82 -13.39 1.08
N ALA A 262 22.56 -12.63 2.15
CA ALA A 262 23.54 -11.71 2.71
C ALA A 262 24.82 -12.49 3.04
N LYS A 263 25.91 -12.24 2.31
CA LYS A 263 27.21 -12.77 2.66
C LYS A 263 27.60 -12.18 4.02
N SER A 264 27.61 -13.00 5.08
CA SER A 264 28.17 -12.63 6.36
C SER A 264 29.61 -12.16 6.12
N ARG A 265 29.90 -10.87 6.28
CA ARG A 265 31.29 -10.41 6.29
C ARG A 265 31.97 -11.08 7.49
N PRO A 266 33.04 -11.85 7.30
CA PRO A 266 33.82 -12.33 8.43
C PRO A 266 34.27 -11.09 9.20
N LYS A 267 34.07 -11.09 10.54
CA LYS A 267 34.69 -10.09 11.41
C LYS A 267 36.18 -10.12 11.13
N LYS A 268 36.74 -9.00 10.69
CA LYS A 268 38.19 -8.81 10.72
C LYS A 268 38.57 -8.76 12.20
N ASP A 269 39.31 -9.77 12.65
CA ASP A 269 40.03 -9.76 13.90
C ASP A 269 41.10 -8.65 13.91
#